data_973ad5c5dce5ecbb7791a68e1460922b
#
_entry.id   973ad5c5dce5ecbb7791a68e1460922b
#
_cell.length_a   1.000
_cell.length_b   1.000
_cell.length_c   1.000
_cell.angle_alpha   90.00
_cell.angle_beta   90.00
_cell.angle_gamma   90.00
#
_symmetry.space_group_name_H-M   'P 1'
#
loop_
_entity.id
_entity.type
_entity.pdbx_description
1 polymer ?
#
loop_
_entity_poly.entity_id
_entity_poly.type
_entity_poly.pdbx_seq_one_letter_code
_entity_poly.pdbx_strand_id
1 'polypeptide(L)'
;MGPNGAMILFHRSADWWPYCKAQLVELQDRLQELEGSGIGVAAISYDSTRVLFEFAEKRGISFSLLSDKDSAVITEFGILNTVVAEALGPKRDDPEVVAAVHKYVAASVFDSIQLRQMINGTPFPGTFMLDAQGRVISRYFEEFYRERSTTSNVLLKAGIGLTPIAAIEGTTAQLKFTAYPSNTTVTNGTRFSLAVDVEPHPNMHVYAPGAEKMGYRVVGFNMNPSELVRFEPVNFPEPEIYHFKPLDEHVEVYQKKFTLLQEAVVNASAEAEEIMEELDALTLSGSFDYQACDDAICYLPDSIPITFTLELEHLDYQRVNQR
;
A
#
# COMPACT_ATOMS: atom_id res chain seq x y z
N MET A 1 6.45 20.81 7.29
CA MET A 1 4.98 20.76 7.50
C MET A 1 4.30 21.53 6.40
N GLY A 2 3.34 20.94 5.73
CA GLY A 2 2.45 21.64 4.81
C GLY A 2 1.26 22.25 5.55
N PRO A 3 0.41 23.07 4.88
CA PRO A 3 -0.76 23.69 5.49
C PRO A 3 -1.81 22.66 5.98
N ASN A 4 -1.86 21.49 5.39
CA ASN A 4 -2.80 20.42 5.76
C ASN A 4 -2.13 19.28 6.57
N GLY A 5 -0.84 19.42 6.91
CA GLY A 5 -0.12 18.43 7.72
C GLY A 5 1.17 17.94 7.07
N ALA A 6 1.58 16.72 7.41
CA ALA A 6 2.77 16.10 6.85
C ALA A 6 2.68 14.59 6.80
N MET A 7 3.41 14.01 5.84
CA MET A 7 3.76 12.60 5.78
C MET A 7 5.21 12.44 6.24
N ILE A 8 5.44 11.63 7.25
CA ILE A 8 6.77 11.26 7.72
C ILE A 8 6.99 9.78 7.47
N LEU A 9 8.00 9.45 6.66
CA LEU A 9 8.42 8.10 6.37
C LEU A 9 9.65 7.75 7.21
N PHE A 10 9.57 6.72 8.04
CA PHE A 10 10.75 6.12 8.67
C PHE A 10 11.21 4.93 7.85
N HIS A 11 12.48 4.94 7.46
CA HIS A 11 13.08 3.89 6.64
C HIS A 11 14.38 3.37 7.25
N ARG A 12 14.74 2.12 6.94
CA ARG A 12 15.92 1.48 7.51
C ARG A 12 17.21 2.10 7.02
N SER A 13 17.35 2.20 5.69
CA SER A 13 18.53 2.80 5.08
C SER A 13 18.30 3.11 3.60
N ALA A 14 18.80 4.28 3.17
CA ALA A 14 18.93 4.65 1.78
C ALA A 14 20.20 4.06 1.13
N ASP A 15 21.10 3.50 1.92
CA ASP A 15 22.35 2.90 1.43
C ASP A 15 22.20 1.42 1.08
N TRP A 16 21.81 0.60 2.04
CA TRP A 16 21.90 -0.84 1.93
C TRP A 16 20.57 -1.60 1.86
N TRP A 17 19.39 -0.93 2.11
CA TRP A 17 18.10 -1.60 2.09
C TRP A 17 17.31 -1.31 0.81
N PRO A 18 17.26 -2.26 -0.16
CA PRO A 18 16.70 -2.01 -1.48
C PRO A 18 15.22 -1.64 -1.44
N TYR A 19 14.42 -2.27 -0.59
CA TYR A 19 12.99 -1.97 -0.42
C TYR A 19 12.73 -0.52 0.05
N CYS A 20 13.60 0.03 0.90
CA CYS A 20 13.51 1.43 1.32
C CYS A 20 13.90 2.38 0.18
N LYS A 21 14.89 2.03 -0.62
CA LYS A 21 15.27 2.82 -1.79
C LYS A 21 14.11 2.92 -2.79
N ALA A 22 13.46 1.79 -3.11
CA ALA A 22 12.29 1.75 -3.98
C ALA A 22 11.14 2.62 -3.42
N GLN A 23 10.86 2.52 -2.10
CA GLN A 23 9.83 3.34 -1.45
C GLN A 23 10.15 4.84 -1.50
N LEU A 24 11.41 5.24 -1.33
CA LEU A 24 11.82 6.65 -1.41
C LEU A 24 11.69 7.20 -2.83
N VAL A 25 11.97 6.40 -3.86
CA VAL A 25 11.79 6.79 -5.26
C VAL A 25 10.29 6.92 -5.57
N GLU A 26 9.47 5.96 -5.18
CA GLU A 26 8.02 6.03 -5.35
C GLU A 26 7.41 7.26 -4.64
N LEU A 27 7.89 7.59 -3.45
CA LEU A 27 7.48 8.80 -2.74
C LEU A 27 7.85 10.08 -3.51
N GLN A 28 9.02 10.10 -4.18
CA GLN A 28 9.42 11.22 -5.04
C GLN A 28 8.47 11.38 -6.24
N ASP A 29 8.07 10.28 -6.86
CA ASP A 29 7.15 10.32 -8.01
C ASP A 29 5.78 10.90 -7.64
N ARG A 30 5.38 10.76 -6.38
CA ARG A 30 4.11 11.27 -5.83
C ARG A 30 4.23 12.61 -5.10
N LEU A 31 5.43 13.20 -5.06
CA LEU A 31 5.67 14.42 -4.29
C LEU A 31 4.76 15.57 -4.69
N GLN A 32 4.55 15.79 -6.00
CA GLN A 32 3.68 16.86 -6.50
C GLN A 32 2.22 16.71 -6.05
N GLU A 33 1.71 15.48 -5.98
CA GLU A 33 0.35 15.20 -5.49
C GLU A 33 0.21 15.53 -3.99
N LEU A 34 1.20 15.13 -3.20
CA LEU A 34 1.25 15.44 -1.76
C LEU A 34 1.32 16.94 -1.50
N GLU A 35 2.26 17.62 -2.16
CA GLU A 35 2.43 19.07 -2.03
C GLU A 35 1.21 19.84 -2.55
N GLY A 36 0.61 19.40 -3.67
CA GLY A 36 -0.64 19.95 -4.20
C GLY A 36 -1.82 19.78 -3.24
N SER A 37 -1.81 18.74 -2.43
CA SER A 37 -2.77 18.50 -1.35
C SER A 37 -2.41 19.23 -0.05
N GLY A 38 -1.33 20.02 -0.04
CA GLY A 38 -0.87 20.77 1.13
C GLY A 38 -0.21 19.91 2.20
N ILE A 39 0.26 18.71 1.85
CA ILE A 39 0.94 17.79 2.76
C ILE A 39 2.46 17.93 2.57
N GLY A 40 3.17 18.33 3.63
CA GLY A 40 4.63 18.34 3.62
C GLY A 40 5.20 16.92 3.74
N VAL A 41 6.40 16.70 3.19
CA VAL A 41 7.02 15.37 3.13
C VAL A 41 8.41 15.38 3.77
N ALA A 42 8.70 14.37 4.57
CA ALA A 42 10.06 14.08 5.04
C ALA A 42 10.25 12.57 5.23
N ALA A 43 11.48 12.09 4.99
CA ALA A 43 11.87 10.74 5.36
C ALA A 43 13.02 10.77 6.37
N ILE A 44 13.00 9.84 7.34
CA ILE A 44 13.94 9.81 8.47
C ILE A 44 14.59 8.43 8.54
N SER A 45 15.91 8.40 8.67
CA SER A 45 16.66 7.20 8.98
C SER A 45 17.87 7.49 9.86
N TYR A 46 18.51 6.45 10.36
CA TYR A 46 19.79 6.55 11.10
C TYR A 46 21.00 6.82 10.18
N ASP A 47 20.82 6.82 8.86
CA ASP A 47 21.90 7.09 7.90
C ASP A 47 22.54 8.46 8.16
N SER A 48 23.82 8.57 7.84
CA SER A 48 24.52 9.85 7.92
C SER A 48 23.99 10.83 6.85
N THR A 49 24.10 12.14 7.12
CA THR A 49 23.74 13.19 6.16
C THR A 49 24.46 13.03 4.82
N ARG A 50 25.69 12.48 4.81
CA ARG A 50 26.44 12.20 3.60
C ARG A 50 25.76 11.12 2.75
N VAL A 51 25.38 10.00 3.36
CA VAL A 51 24.67 8.91 2.67
C VAL A 51 23.37 9.40 2.09
N LEU A 52 22.58 10.14 2.87
CA LEU A 52 21.30 10.69 2.43
C LEU A 52 21.47 11.67 1.26
N PHE A 53 22.48 12.54 1.32
CA PHE A 53 22.80 13.47 0.24
C PHE A 53 23.20 12.74 -1.04
N GLU A 54 24.12 11.78 -0.98
CA GLU A 54 24.58 11.01 -2.14
C GLU A 54 23.42 10.19 -2.77
N PHE A 55 22.52 9.65 -1.94
CA PHE A 55 21.32 8.98 -2.42
C PHE A 55 20.36 9.95 -3.13
N ALA A 56 20.09 11.11 -2.50
CA ALA A 56 19.22 12.13 -3.07
C ALA A 56 19.71 12.59 -4.44
N GLU A 57 20.99 12.90 -4.58
CA GLU A 57 21.60 13.28 -5.85
C GLU A 57 21.49 12.17 -6.91
N LYS A 58 21.81 10.92 -6.52
CA LYS A 58 21.76 9.75 -7.42
C LYS A 58 20.34 9.47 -7.95
N ARG A 59 19.32 9.69 -7.12
CA ARG A 59 17.92 9.30 -7.39
C ARG A 59 16.98 10.47 -7.66
N GLY A 60 17.50 11.72 -7.67
CA GLY A 60 16.69 12.91 -7.91
C GLY A 60 15.67 13.19 -6.82
N ILE A 61 15.94 12.81 -5.57
CA ILE A 61 15.04 13.05 -4.44
C ILE A 61 15.11 14.53 -4.05
N SER A 62 13.98 15.22 -4.06
CA SER A 62 13.87 16.65 -3.76
C SER A 62 13.20 16.97 -2.42
N PHE A 63 12.52 16.02 -1.80
CA PHE A 63 11.99 16.20 -0.45
C PHE A 63 13.08 15.97 0.62
N SER A 64 12.77 16.36 1.87
CA SER A 64 13.73 16.31 2.95
C SER A 64 14.07 14.88 3.39
N LEU A 65 15.34 14.47 3.26
CA LEU A 65 15.91 13.30 3.89
C LEU A 65 16.63 13.71 5.17
N LEU A 66 16.17 13.24 6.33
CA LEU A 66 16.65 13.66 7.65
C LEU A 66 17.46 12.55 8.32
N SER A 67 18.62 12.92 8.84
CA SER A 67 19.53 12.02 9.56
C SER A 67 19.20 12.01 11.05
N ASP A 68 18.80 10.88 11.57
CA ASP A 68 18.65 10.60 13.01
C ASP A 68 19.73 9.59 13.45
N LYS A 69 21.00 10.00 13.30
CA LYS A 69 22.18 9.13 13.46
C LYS A 69 22.23 8.40 14.80
N ASP A 70 21.74 9.03 15.85
CA ASP A 70 21.72 8.47 17.20
C ASP A 70 20.37 7.82 17.55
N SER A 71 19.45 7.74 16.57
CA SER A 71 18.11 7.15 16.68
C SER A 71 17.25 7.73 17.81
N ALA A 72 17.48 9.00 18.14
CA ALA A 72 16.74 9.68 19.20
C ALA A 72 15.26 9.87 18.82
N VAL A 73 14.98 10.38 17.62
CA VAL A 73 13.63 10.58 17.11
C VAL A 73 12.95 9.21 16.87
N ILE A 74 13.67 8.26 16.27
CA ILE A 74 13.20 6.89 16.06
C ILE A 74 12.75 6.26 17.40
N THR A 75 13.51 6.50 18.47
CA THR A 75 13.20 6.01 19.82
C THR A 75 11.98 6.70 20.41
N GLU A 76 11.86 8.02 20.26
CA GLU A 76 10.68 8.78 20.72
C GLU A 76 9.38 8.35 20.03
N PHE A 77 9.46 8.00 18.75
CA PHE A 77 8.32 7.44 18.01
C PHE A 77 8.01 5.98 18.40
N GLY A 78 8.83 5.35 19.25
CA GLY A 78 8.63 3.98 19.74
C GLY A 78 8.83 2.91 18.66
N ILE A 79 9.63 3.20 17.63
CA ILE A 79 9.81 2.33 16.45
C ILE A 79 11.26 1.84 16.27
N LEU A 80 12.09 1.98 17.30
CA LEU A 80 13.44 1.43 17.27
C LEU A 80 13.38 -0.09 17.14
N ASN A 81 14.11 -0.66 16.17
CA ASN A 81 14.18 -2.09 15.96
C ASN A 81 15.08 -2.76 17.01
N THR A 82 14.47 -3.35 18.01
CA THR A 82 15.17 -4.04 19.11
C THR A 82 15.31 -5.54 18.91
N VAL A 83 14.66 -6.14 17.90
CA VAL A 83 14.60 -7.60 17.70
C VAL A 83 15.99 -8.26 17.66
N VAL A 84 16.90 -7.71 16.84
CA VAL A 84 18.26 -8.28 16.72
C VAL A 84 19.09 -8.00 17.97
N ALA A 85 18.95 -6.83 18.58
CA ALA A 85 19.65 -6.49 19.81
C ALA A 85 19.22 -7.39 20.99
N GLU A 86 17.92 -7.67 21.10
CA GLU A 86 17.38 -8.61 22.09
C GLU A 86 17.87 -10.04 21.86
N ALA A 87 17.97 -10.47 20.61
CA ALA A 87 18.47 -11.79 20.23
C ALA A 87 19.96 -12.01 20.56
N LEU A 88 20.74 -10.96 20.59
CA LEU A 88 22.16 -11.00 20.99
C LEU A 88 22.38 -10.67 22.47
N GLY A 89 21.33 -10.24 23.16
CA GLY A 89 21.34 -9.81 24.54
C GLY A 89 20.88 -10.88 25.56
N PRO A 90 20.43 -10.43 26.75
CA PRO A 90 19.97 -11.32 27.83
C PRO A 90 18.75 -12.17 27.46
N LYS A 91 17.95 -11.75 26.49
CA LYS A 91 16.75 -12.47 26.02
C LYS A 91 16.99 -13.43 24.85
N ARG A 92 18.26 -13.74 24.54
CA ARG A 92 18.63 -14.57 23.38
C ARG A 92 17.97 -15.96 23.35
N ASP A 93 17.62 -16.49 24.53
CA ASP A 93 17.01 -17.81 24.67
C ASP A 93 15.47 -17.73 24.84
N ASP A 94 14.86 -16.52 24.75
CA ASP A 94 13.42 -16.31 24.78
C ASP A 94 12.79 -16.86 23.50
N PRO A 95 11.79 -17.77 23.58
CA PRO A 95 11.18 -18.38 22.40
C PRO A 95 10.58 -17.38 21.41
N GLU A 96 10.02 -16.26 21.87
CA GLU A 96 9.45 -15.20 21.00
C GLU A 96 10.56 -14.46 20.27
N VAL A 97 11.66 -14.15 20.96
CA VAL A 97 12.83 -13.51 20.37
C VAL A 97 13.49 -14.43 19.34
N VAL A 98 13.66 -15.73 19.69
CA VAL A 98 14.19 -16.74 18.76
C VAL A 98 13.31 -16.85 17.50
N ALA A 99 11.99 -16.92 17.65
CA ALA A 99 11.06 -16.99 16.53
C ALA A 99 11.11 -15.72 15.66
N ALA A 100 11.17 -14.54 16.27
CA ALA A 100 11.32 -13.27 15.56
C ALA A 100 12.64 -13.20 14.78
N VAL A 101 13.75 -13.63 15.38
CA VAL A 101 15.06 -13.70 14.71
C VAL A 101 15.04 -14.68 13.55
N HIS A 102 14.46 -15.87 13.74
CA HIS A 102 14.33 -16.85 12.68
C HIS A 102 13.54 -16.30 11.49
N LYS A 103 12.43 -15.58 11.75
CA LYS A 103 11.67 -14.86 10.72
C LYS A 103 12.53 -13.82 9.99
N TYR A 104 13.39 -13.11 10.70
CA TYR A 104 14.30 -12.12 10.12
C TYR A 104 15.48 -12.76 9.35
N VAL A 105 16.09 -13.80 9.87
CA VAL A 105 17.29 -14.43 9.29
C VAL A 105 16.91 -15.35 8.13
N ALA A 106 15.85 -16.14 8.24
CA ALA A 106 15.42 -17.05 7.18
C ALA A 106 14.98 -16.32 5.90
N ALA A 107 14.57 -15.05 6.04
CA ALA A 107 14.18 -14.21 4.93
C ALA A 107 15.28 -13.22 4.51
N SER A 108 16.50 -13.30 5.04
CA SER A 108 17.53 -12.30 4.81
C SER A 108 18.75 -12.84 4.08
N VAL A 109 19.13 -12.14 3.02
CA VAL A 109 20.45 -12.20 2.37
C VAL A 109 21.45 -11.34 3.16
N PHE A 110 21.33 -11.25 4.51
CA PHE A 110 22.17 -10.38 5.31
C PHE A 110 23.55 -10.99 5.58
N ASP A 111 24.59 -10.27 5.18
CA ASP A 111 25.92 -10.52 5.69
C ASP A 111 26.06 -10.02 7.15
N SER A 112 27.20 -10.33 7.77
CA SER A 112 27.49 -9.93 9.16
C SER A 112 27.57 -8.42 9.37
N ILE A 113 27.84 -7.65 8.31
CA ILE A 113 27.92 -6.17 8.36
C ILE A 113 26.51 -5.58 8.38
N GLN A 114 25.61 -6.09 7.53
CA GLN A 114 24.22 -5.68 7.49
C GLN A 114 23.51 -5.99 8.82
N LEU A 115 23.77 -7.16 9.40
CA LEU A 115 23.24 -7.53 10.71
C LEU A 115 23.70 -6.56 11.81
N ARG A 116 24.98 -6.15 11.82
CA ARG A 116 25.51 -5.14 12.76
C ARG A 116 24.87 -3.76 12.55
N GLN A 117 24.58 -3.38 11.31
CA GLN A 117 23.89 -2.12 11.01
C GLN A 117 22.45 -2.13 11.52
N MET A 118 21.77 -3.28 11.43
CA MET A 118 20.43 -3.45 12.01
C MET A 118 20.41 -3.31 13.54
N ILE A 119 21.49 -3.73 14.23
CA ILE A 119 21.64 -3.58 15.69
C ILE A 119 21.83 -2.11 16.09
N ASN A 120 22.42 -1.30 15.21
CA ASN A 120 22.88 0.05 15.52
C ASN A 120 21.83 1.16 15.25
N GLY A 121 20.54 0.90 15.49
CA GLY A 121 19.56 1.98 15.54
C GLY A 121 18.63 2.11 14.34
N THR A 122 18.49 1.06 13.52
CA THR A 122 17.46 1.08 12.46
C THR A 122 16.06 1.15 13.05
N PRO A 123 15.13 1.89 12.41
CA PRO A 123 13.71 1.83 12.78
C PRO A 123 13.03 0.55 12.25
N PHE A 124 11.92 0.18 12.84
CA PHE A 124 10.87 -0.50 12.09
C PHE A 124 10.34 0.49 11.05
N PRO A 125 10.33 0.15 9.76
CA PRO A 125 9.87 1.07 8.73
C PRO A 125 8.39 1.32 8.86
N GLY A 126 7.99 2.58 8.72
CA GLY A 126 6.59 2.96 8.84
C GLY A 126 6.33 4.39 8.37
N THR A 127 5.08 4.66 8.05
CA THR A 127 4.62 5.96 7.60
C THR A 127 3.66 6.55 8.62
N PHE A 128 3.89 7.80 9.01
CA PHE A 128 3.01 8.57 9.88
C PHE A 128 2.39 9.73 9.11
N MET A 129 1.08 9.88 9.24
CA MET A 129 0.37 11.06 8.79
C MET A 129 0.11 11.98 9.98
N LEU A 130 0.43 13.25 9.82
CA LEU A 130 0.24 14.28 10.83
C LEU A 130 -0.75 15.33 10.33
N ASP A 131 -1.57 15.84 11.24
CA ASP A 131 -2.42 17.03 10.97
C ASP A 131 -1.59 18.32 10.92
N ALA A 132 -2.25 19.44 10.60
CA ALA A 132 -1.62 20.76 10.53
C ALA A 132 -1.05 21.24 11.91
N GLN A 133 -1.46 20.63 13.01
CA GLN A 133 -0.95 20.90 14.36
C GLN A 133 0.21 19.96 14.74
N GLY A 134 0.63 19.08 13.84
CA GLY A 134 1.72 18.13 14.08
C GLY A 134 1.33 16.90 14.92
N ARG A 135 0.03 16.61 15.08
CA ARG A 135 -0.45 15.43 15.80
C ARG A 135 -0.57 14.28 14.83
N VAL A 136 -0.14 13.09 15.24
CA VAL A 136 -0.30 11.86 14.45
C VAL A 136 -1.79 11.50 14.34
N ILE A 137 -2.30 11.45 13.11
CA ILE A 137 -3.69 11.08 12.79
C ILE A 137 -3.80 9.66 12.23
N SER A 138 -2.75 9.17 11.60
CA SER A 138 -2.68 7.79 11.09
C SER A 138 -1.25 7.29 11.07
N ARG A 139 -1.11 5.96 11.13
CA ARG A 139 0.19 5.29 11.04
C ARG A 139 0.03 3.98 10.25
N TYR A 140 1.01 3.67 9.42
CA TYR A 140 1.02 2.51 8.54
C TYR A 140 2.31 1.73 8.75
N PHE A 141 2.19 0.45 9.10
CA PHE A 141 3.30 -0.47 9.33
C PHE A 141 2.97 -1.81 8.68
N GLU A 142 3.98 -2.47 8.16
CA GLU A 142 3.83 -3.78 7.55
C GLU A 142 4.27 -4.88 8.52
N GLU A 143 3.53 -5.99 8.54
CA GLU A 143 3.89 -7.16 9.36
C GLU A 143 5.17 -7.83 8.88
N PHE A 144 5.39 -7.86 7.56
CA PHE A 144 6.57 -8.43 6.96
C PHE A 144 7.59 -7.35 6.61
N TYR A 145 8.80 -7.49 7.11
CA TYR A 145 9.84 -6.47 7.05
C TYR A 145 10.33 -6.08 5.65
N ARG A 146 10.01 -6.86 4.60
CA ARG A 146 10.28 -6.53 3.19
C ARG A 146 9.14 -5.77 2.52
N GLU A 147 7.91 -5.87 3.04
CA GLU A 147 6.76 -5.18 2.46
C GLU A 147 6.84 -3.67 2.71
N ARG A 148 6.37 -2.89 1.75
CA ARG A 148 6.28 -1.43 1.81
C ARG A 148 5.01 -0.95 1.16
N SER A 149 4.18 -0.25 1.94
CA SER A 149 3.06 0.50 1.37
C SER A 149 3.59 1.62 0.49
N THR A 150 3.04 1.74 -0.71
CA THR A 150 3.29 2.88 -1.57
C THR A 150 2.63 4.14 -1.00
N THR A 151 3.12 5.29 -1.37
CA THR A 151 2.49 6.59 -1.03
C THR A 151 1.04 6.63 -1.49
N SER A 152 0.80 6.18 -2.71
CA SER A 152 -0.54 6.12 -3.30
C SER A 152 -1.49 5.23 -2.51
N ASN A 153 -1.03 4.05 -2.04
CA ASN A 153 -1.81 3.18 -1.16
C ASN A 153 -2.18 3.88 0.15
N VAL A 154 -1.20 4.57 0.77
CA VAL A 154 -1.42 5.32 2.01
C VAL A 154 -2.44 6.44 1.80
N LEU A 155 -2.36 7.18 0.70
CA LEU A 155 -3.30 8.27 0.37
C LEU A 155 -4.72 7.74 0.17
N LEU A 156 -4.91 6.67 -0.60
CA LEU A 156 -6.22 6.05 -0.80
C LEU A 156 -6.83 5.57 0.52
N LYS A 157 -6.04 4.92 1.38
CA LYS A 157 -6.49 4.48 2.72
C LYS A 157 -6.83 5.66 3.63
N ALA A 158 -6.18 6.79 3.45
CA ALA A 158 -6.49 8.03 4.17
C ALA A 158 -7.73 8.77 3.60
N GLY A 159 -8.37 8.24 2.55
CA GLY A 159 -9.52 8.88 1.88
C GLY A 159 -9.12 10.06 0.99
N ILE A 160 -7.85 10.17 0.65
CA ILE A 160 -7.35 11.18 -0.28
C ILE A 160 -7.44 10.60 -1.69
N GLY A 161 -8.29 11.18 -2.53
CA GLY A 161 -8.47 10.72 -3.91
C GLY A 161 -7.19 10.88 -4.72
N LEU A 162 -6.88 9.88 -5.54
CA LEU A 162 -5.80 9.93 -6.53
C LEU A 162 -6.39 10.25 -7.90
N THR A 163 -5.58 10.85 -8.77
CA THR A 163 -5.86 10.87 -10.20
C THR A 163 -5.63 9.46 -10.74
N PRO A 164 -6.67 8.78 -11.28
CA PRO A 164 -6.50 7.44 -11.85
C PRO A 164 -5.46 7.41 -12.96
N ILE A 165 -4.53 6.46 -12.89
CA ILE A 165 -3.53 6.19 -13.92
C ILE A 165 -3.76 4.79 -14.48
N ALA A 166 -3.47 4.58 -15.78
CA ALA A 166 -3.76 3.32 -16.48
C ALA A 166 -5.18 2.81 -16.25
N ALA A 167 -6.16 3.73 -16.24
CA ALA A 167 -7.53 3.44 -15.90
C ALA A 167 -8.27 2.67 -17.00
N ILE A 168 -9.09 1.72 -16.58
CA ILE A 168 -10.07 1.00 -17.41
C ILE A 168 -11.43 1.63 -17.13
N GLU A 169 -11.94 2.37 -18.09
CA GLU A 169 -13.24 3.03 -17.98
C GLU A 169 -14.31 2.26 -18.73
N GLY A 170 -15.51 2.18 -18.15
CA GLY A 170 -16.64 1.57 -18.79
C GLY A 170 -17.96 2.18 -18.38
N THR A 171 -18.94 2.04 -19.27
CA THR A 171 -20.31 2.47 -19.04
C THR A 171 -21.24 1.35 -19.49
N THR A 172 -22.14 0.96 -18.59
CA THR A 172 -23.21 0.00 -18.87
C THR A 172 -24.57 0.74 -18.88
N ALA A 173 -25.67 0.03 -19.05
CA ALA A 173 -27.01 0.63 -18.95
C ALA A 173 -27.33 1.08 -17.50
N GLN A 174 -26.64 0.55 -16.49
CA GLN A 174 -26.98 0.75 -15.08
C GLN A 174 -25.98 1.63 -14.34
N LEU A 175 -24.71 1.65 -14.73
CA LEU A 175 -23.66 2.36 -14.02
C LEU A 175 -22.47 2.75 -14.93
N LYS A 176 -21.65 3.65 -14.42
CA LYS A 176 -20.29 3.88 -14.91
C LYS A 176 -19.30 3.32 -13.91
N PHE A 177 -18.14 2.90 -14.40
CA PHE A 177 -17.04 2.49 -13.53
C PHE A 177 -15.69 2.95 -14.09
N THR A 178 -14.73 3.11 -13.17
CA THR A 178 -13.32 3.36 -13.48
C THR A 178 -12.49 2.44 -12.59
N ALA A 179 -11.82 1.46 -13.18
CA ALA A 179 -10.91 0.56 -12.46
C ALA A 179 -9.46 0.96 -12.71
N TYR A 180 -8.65 1.06 -11.66
CA TYR A 180 -7.27 1.50 -11.78
C TYR A 180 -6.38 0.97 -10.66
N PRO A 181 -5.09 0.74 -10.93
CA PRO A 181 -4.10 0.49 -9.89
C PRO A 181 -3.64 1.82 -9.28
N SER A 182 -3.27 1.82 -8.02
CA SER A 182 -2.67 3.01 -7.38
C SER A 182 -1.29 3.34 -7.94
N ASN A 183 -0.61 2.34 -8.49
CA ASN A 183 0.74 2.43 -9.04
C ASN A 183 0.82 1.66 -10.36
N THR A 184 1.52 2.22 -11.35
CA THR A 184 1.79 1.55 -12.64
C THR A 184 3.10 0.78 -12.62
N THR A 185 3.99 1.09 -11.66
CA THR A 185 5.27 0.44 -11.47
C THR A 185 5.32 -0.13 -10.06
N VAL A 186 5.78 -1.37 -9.94
CA VAL A 186 5.90 -2.09 -8.67
C VAL A 186 7.23 -2.85 -8.61
N THR A 187 7.64 -3.23 -7.41
CA THR A 187 8.80 -4.09 -7.17
C THR A 187 8.45 -5.13 -6.11
N ASN A 188 9.31 -6.10 -5.87
CA ASN A 188 9.15 -7.06 -4.77
C ASN A 188 8.85 -6.35 -3.46
N GLY A 189 7.86 -6.84 -2.73
CA GLY A 189 7.43 -6.29 -1.46
C GLY A 189 6.59 -5.01 -1.56
N THR A 190 6.29 -4.51 -2.74
CA THR A 190 5.38 -3.36 -2.91
C THR A 190 3.96 -3.75 -2.48
N ARG A 191 3.40 -2.98 -1.55
CA ARG A 191 1.98 -3.00 -1.18
C ARG A 191 1.30 -1.80 -1.84
N PHE A 192 0.36 -2.08 -2.71
CA PHE A 192 -0.38 -1.10 -3.51
C PHE A 192 -1.88 -1.41 -3.48
N SER A 193 -2.70 -0.54 -4.06
CA SER A 193 -4.14 -0.74 -4.14
C SER A 193 -4.61 -0.90 -5.57
N LEU A 194 -5.64 -1.72 -5.73
CA LEU A 194 -6.52 -1.76 -6.89
C LEU A 194 -7.84 -1.13 -6.49
N ALA A 195 -8.31 -0.17 -7.26
CA ALA A 195 -9.53 0.56 -6.99
C ALA A 195 -10.56 0.39 -8.12
N VAL A 196 -11.83 0.35 -7.77
CA VAL A 196 -12.95 0.47 -8.70
C VAL A 196 -13.89 1.55 -8.20
N ASP A 197 -13.87 2.69 -8.87
CA ASP A 197 -14.85 3.76 -8.69
C ASP A 197 -16.11 3.37 -9.45
N VAL A 198 -17.26 3.36 -8.79
CA VAL A 198 -18.54 2.98 -9.34
C VAL A 198 -19.54 4.12 -9.16
N GLU A 199 -20.24 4.47 -10.22
CA GLU A 199 -21.28 5.49 -10.21
C GLU A 199 -22.57 4.92 -10.80
N PRO A 200 -23.54 4.46 -9.98
CA PRO A 200 -24.87 4.05 -10.45
C PRO A 200 -25.56 5.20 -11.19
N HIS A 201 -26.24 4.90 -12.29
CA HIS A 201 -27.05 5.90 -13.00
C HIS A 201 -28.22 6.36 -12.13
N PRO A 202 -28.84 7.51 -12.43
CA PRO A 202 -30.00 7.98 -11.69
C PRO A 202 -31.09 6.92 -11.57
N ASN A 203 -31.62 6.74 -10.36
CA ASN A 203 -32.61 5.72 -9.97
C ASN A 203 -32.07 4.27 -9.96
N MET A 204 -30.79 4.05 -10.22
CA MET A 204 -30.17 2.73 -10.10
C MET A 204 -29.52 2.59 -8.73
N HIS A 205 -29.47 1.34 -8.26
CA HIS A 205 -28.65 0.94 -7.13
C HIS A 205 -28.00 -0.41 -7.40
N VAL A 206 -26.89 -0.66 -6.72
CA VAL A 206 -26.24 -1.97 -6.68
C VAL A 206 -26.20 -2.49 -5.25
N TYR A 207 -26.26 -3.80 -5.07
CA TYR A 207 -26.34 -4.41 -3.76
C TYR A 207 -24.97 -4.41 -3.06
N ALA A 208 -24.98 -4.00 -1.79
CA ALA A 208 -23.81 -3.98 -0.91
C ALA A 208 -23.71 -5.27 -0.05
N PRO A 209 -22.56 -5.55 0.60
CA PRO A 209 -22.44 -6.62 1.56
C PRO A 209 -23.51 -6.56 2.63
N GLY A 210 -24.15 -7.72 2.91
CA GLY A 210 -25.33 -7.85 3.77
C GLY A 210 -26.57 -8.28 2.98
N ALA A 211 -26.73 -7.78 1.75
CA ALA A 211 -27.86 -8.09 0.89
C ALA A 211 -27.91 -9.56 0.40
N GLU A 212 -26.77 -10.27 0.43
CA GLU A 212 -26.72 -11.72 0.11
C GLU A 212 -27.60 -12.58 1.02
N LYS A 213 -27.88 -12.13 2.24
CA LYS A 213 -28.77 -12.80 3.19
C LYS A 213 -30.21 -12.88 2.68
N MET A 214 -30.57 -11.95 1.79
CA MET A 214 -31.88 -11.88 1.14
C MET A 214 -31.87 -12.49 -0.27
N GLY A 215 -30.72 -13.05 -0.69
CA GLY A 215 -30.57 -13.73 -1.97
C GLY A 215 -30.12 -12.83 -3.14
N TYR A 216 -29.76 -11.58 -2.87
CA TYR A 216 -29.25 -10.65 -3.87
C TYR A 216 -27.77 -10.88 -4.18
N ARG A 217 -27.37 -10.52 -5.40
CA ARG A 217 -25.96 -10.54 -5.82
C ARG A 217 -25.29 -9.23 -5.41
N VAL A 218 -24.37 -9.36 -4.48
CA VAL A 218 -23.56 -8.23 -3.96
C VAL A 218 -22.49 -7.83 -4.99
N VAL A 219 -22.22 -6.54 -5.05
CA VAL A 219 -21.10 -6.02 -5.84
C VAL A 219 -19.78 -6.64 -5.38
N GLY A 220 -18.92 -6.99 -6.32
CA GLY A 220 -17.65 -7.64 -6.05
C GLY A 220 -16.51 -7.14 -6.95
N PHE A 221 -15.31 -7.20 -6.42
CA PHE A 221 -14.09 -7.01 -7.18
C PHE A 221 -13.19 -8.20 -6.89
N ASN A 222 -13.07 -9.11 -7.85
CA ASN A 222 -12.49 -10.43 -7.64
C ASN A 222 -11.28 -10.62 -8.54
N MET A 223 -10.08 -10.56 -7.96
CA MET A 223 -8.84 -10.84 -8.68
C MET A 223 -8.55 -12.34 -8.70
N ASN A 224 -8.06 -12.84 -9.82
CA ASN A 224 -7.64 -14.22 -9.95
C ASN A 224 -6.41 -14.50 -9.07
N PRO A 225 -6.30 -15.69 -8.47
CA PRO A 225 -5.12 -16.06 -7.69
C PRO A 225 -3.83 -15.91 -8.48
N SER A 226 -2.77 -15.45 -7.80
CA SER A 226 -1.43 -15.30 -8.37
C SER A 226 -0.39 -15.79 -7.37
N GLU A 227 0.68 -16.43 -7.85
CA GLU A 227 1.83 -16.80 -7.01
C GLU A 227 2.73 -15.60 -6.69
N LEU A 228 2.71 -14.59 -7.56
CA LEU A 228 3.55 -13.40 -7.45
C LEU A 228 2.87 -12.23 -6.73
N VAL A 229 1.55 -12.27 -6.55
CA VAL A 229 0.80 -11.19 -5.90
C VAL A 229 -0.25 -11.78 -4.95
N ARG A 230 -0.18 -11.39 -3.69
CA ARG A 230 -1.21 -11.67 -2.69
C ARG A 230 -2.25 -10.56 -2.71
N PHE A 231 -3.52 -10.93 -2.82
CA PHE A 231 -4.64 -10.00 -2.71
C PHE A 231 -5.26 -10.09 -1.31
N GLU A 232 -5.45 -8.91 -0.69
CA GLU A 232 -6.15 -8.80 0.57
C GLU A 232 -7.68 -8.74 0.33
N PRO A 233 -8.52 -8.92 1.35
CA PRO A 233 -9.96 -8.75 1.21
C PRO A 233 -10.33 -7.36 0.67
N VAL A 234 -11.38 -7.30 -0.14
CA VAL A 234 -11.91 -6.03 -0.64
C VAL A 234 -12.48 -5.21 0.52
N ASN A 235 -12.12 -3.94 0.57
CA ASN A 235 -12.71 -2.98 1.47
C ASN A 235 -13.93 -2.34 0.79
N PHE A 236 -15.09 -2.49 1.42
CA PHE A 236 -16.36 -1.95 1.00
C PHE A 236 -16.68 -0.70 1.82
N PRO A 237 -17.15 0.39 1.21
CA PRO A 237 -17.63 1.54 1.97
C PRO A 237 -18.95 1.22 2.70
N GLU A 238 -19.32 2.06 3.66
CA GLU A 238 -20.59 1.94 4.37
C GLU A 238 -21.79 2.02 3.40
N PRO A 239 -22.70 1.02 3.41
CA PRO A 239 -23.87 1.01 2.53
C PRO A 239 -24.98 1.95 3.04
N GLU A 240 -25.90 2.28 2.13
CA GLU A 240 -27.19 2.90 2.47
C GLU A 240 -28.24 1.80 2.63
N ILE A 241 -29.25 2.01 3.49
CA ILE A 241 -30.41 1.12 3.59
C ILE A 241 -31.48 1.61 2.62
N TYR A 242 -31.80 0.79 1.64
CA TYR A 242 -32.86 1.04 0.67
C TYR A 242 -34.14 0.28 1.08
N HIS A 243 -35.28 0.99 1.12
CA HIS A 243 -36.57 0.36 1.38
C HIS A 243 -37.24 0.00 0.06
N PHE A 244 -37.19 -1.28 -0.29
CA PHE A 244 -37.89 -1.81 -1.46
C PHE A 244 -39.38 -2.06 -1.13
N LYS A 245 -40.20 -1.02 -1.38
CA LYS A 245 -41.61 -1.00 -1.00
C LYS A 245 -42.48 -2.18 -1.49
N PRO A 246 -42.26 -2.73 -2.73
CA PRO A 246 -43.09 -3.83 -3.23
C PRO A 246 -43.03 -5.09 -2.37
N LEU A 247 -41.90 -5.36 -1.71
CA LEU A 247 -41.72 -6.51 -0.82
C LEU A 247 -41.58 -6.13 0.66
N ASP A 248 -41.63 -4.83 0.98
CA ASP A 248 -41.39 -4.27 2.31
C ASP A 248 -40.02 -4.72 2.90
N GLU A 249 -39.02 -4.74 2.03
CA GLU A 249 -37.64 -5.15 2.38
C GLU A 249 -36.73 -3.95 2.61
N HIS A 250 -35.82 -4.08 3.58
CA HIS A 250 -34.75 -3.10 3.84
C HIS A 250 -33.43 -3.75 3.50
N VAL A 251 -32.75 -3.24 2.46
CA VAL A 251 -31.60 -3.89 1.83
C VAL A 251 -30.41 -2.95 1.78
N GLU A 252 -29.22 -3.46 2.03
CA GLU A 252 -27.95 -2.73 1.90
C GLU A 252 -27.62 -2.49 0.43
N VAL A 253 -27.46 -1.22 0.02
CA VAL A 253 -27.19 -0.82 -1.36
C VAL A 253 -26.23 0.37 -1.46
N TYR A 254 -25.73 0.59 -2.68
CA TYR A 254 -25.06 1.82 -3.09
C TYR A 254 -25.88 2.50 -4.19
N GLN A 255 -26.35 3.74 -3.91
CA GLN A 255 -27.10 4.56 -4.85
C GLN A 255 -26.27 5.74 -5.39
N LYS A 256 -25.19 6.10 -4.71
CA LYS A 256 -24.27 7.18 -5.06
C LYS A 256 -22.93 6.61 -5.49
N LYS A 257 -22.05 7.48 -5.98
CA LYS A 257 -20.68 7.11 -6.27
C LYS A 257 -20.00 6.52 -5.03
N PHE A 258 -19.32 5.38 -5.22
CA PHE A 258 -18.55 4.69 -4.18
C PHE A 258 -17.29 4.07 -4.80
N THR A 259 -16.35 3.69 -3.96
CA THR A 259 -15.10 3.04 -4.37
C THR A 259 -14.93 1.71 -3.65
N LEU A 260 -14.68 0.65 -4.41
CA LEU A 260 -14.16 -0.60 -3.89
C LEU A 260 -12.64 -0.51 -3.89
N LEU A 261 -12.01 -0.89 -2.79
CA LEU A 261 -10.56 -0.84 -2.65
C LEU A 261 -10.03 -2.21 -2.23
N GLN A 262 -9.08 -2.76 -2.98
CA GLN A 262 -8.41 -4.01 -2.66
C GLN A 262 -6.92 -3.80 -2.60
N GLU A 263 -6.29 -4.07 -1.46
CA GLU A 263 -4.84 -4.07 -1.37
C GLU A 263 -4.25 -5.32 -2.03
N ALA A 264 -3.12 -5.14 -2.66
CA ALA A 264 -2.33 -6.17 -3.29
C ALA A 264 -0.87 -6.03 -2.84
N VAL A 265 -0.19 -7.16 -2.65
CA VAL A 265 1.19 -7.20 -2.20
C VAL A 265 2.00 -8.06 -3.14
N VAL A 266 3.01 -7.46 -3.77
CA VAL A 266 3.98 -8.20 -4.59
C VAL A 266 4.81 -9.09 -3.66
N ASN A 267 4.88 -10.39 -3.98
CA ASN A 267 5.57 -11.38 -3.16
C ASN A 267 7.07 -11.01 -3.01
N ALA A 268 7.56 -11.00 -1.77
CA ALA A 268 8.92 -10.64 -1.41
C ALA A 268 9.77 -11.85 -0.96
N SER A 269 9.33 -13.08 -1.26
CA SER A 269 10.16 -14.26 -1.02
C SER A 269 11.33 -14.34 -2.01
N ALA A 270 12.38 -15.06 -1.66
CA ALA A 270 13.53 -15.23 -2.55
C ALA A 270 13.15 -15.95 -3.85
N GLU A 271 12.26 -16.92 -3.75
CA GLU A 271 11.76 -17.69 -4.91
C GLU A 271 10.95 -16.80 -5.87
N ALA A 272 10.12 -15.91 -5.33
CA ALA A 272 9.37 -14.96 -6.15
C ALA A 272 10.28 -13.91 -6.80
N GLU A 273 11.31 -13.46 -6.08
CA GLU A 273 12.31 -12.53 -6.59
C GLU A 273 13.06 -13.13 -7.79
N GLU A 274 13.50 -14.39 -7.70
CA GLU A 274 14.15 -15.12 -8.81
C GLU A 274 13.25 -15.25 -10.05
N ILE A 275 11.96 -15.54 -9.86
CA ILE A 275 10.98 -15.59 -10.97
C ILE A 275 10.80 -14.19 -11.60
N MET A 276 10.72 -13.16 -10.79
CA MET A 276 10.48 -11.79 -11.25
C MET A 276 11.69 -11.15 -11.93
N GLU A 277 12.92 -11.64 -11.69
CA GLU A 277 14.11 -11.19 -12.42
C GLU A 277 14.01 -11.41 -13.95
N GLU A 278 13.21 -12.38 -14.40
CA GLU A 278 12.99 -12.71 -15.81
C GLU A 278 11.76 -11.99 -16.41
N LEU A 279 11.08 -11.13 -15.63
CA LEU A 279 9.84 -10.47 -16.04
C LEU A 279 10.03 -8.94 -16.11
N ASP A 280 9.46 -8.33 -17.15
CA ASP A 280 9.38 -6.88 -17.30
C ASP A 280 8.09 -6.30 -16.72
N ALA A 281 7.04 -7.12 -16.56
CA ALA A 281 5.74 -6.67 -16.09
C ALA A 281 4.94 -7.79 -15.40
N LEU A 282 4.03 -7.38 -14.50
CA LEU A 282 3.02 -8.23 -13.89
C LEU A 282 1.67 -7.97 -14.54
N THR A 283 0.99 -9.04 -14.96
CA THR A 283 -0.39 -8.99 -15.46
C THR A 283 -1.33 -9.55 -14.41
N LEU A 284 -2.25 -8.72 -13.94
CA LEU A 284 -3.25 -9.05 -12.92
C LEU A 284 -4.63 -9.03 -13.55
N SER A 285 -5.30 -10.19 -13.56
CA SER A 285 -6.62 -10.34 -14.18
C SER A 285 -7.66 -10.70 -13.13
N GLY A 286 -8.90 -10.25 -13.36
CA GLY A 286 -10.04 -10.51 -12.48
C GLY A 286 -11.33 -10.01 -13.07
N SER A 287 -12.32 -9.76 -12.23
CA SER A 287 -13.63 -9.25 -12.64
C SER A 287 -14.19 -8.20 -11.67
N PHE A 288 -14.98 -7.30 -12.21
CA PHE A 288 -15.91 -6.45 -11.48
C PHE A 288 -17.32 -7.01 -11.69
N ASP A 289 -17.93 -7.50 -10.63
CA ASP A 289 -19.21 -8.20 -10.65
C ASP A 289 -20.26 -7.35 -9.95
N TYR A 290 -21.47 -7.25 -10.50
CA TYR A 290 -22.56 -6.52 -9.87
C TYR A 290 -23.94 -7.03 -10.33
N GLN A 291 -24.95 -6.71 -9.54
CA GLN A 291 -26.34 -6.74 -9.94
C GLN A 291 -26.94 -5.38 -9.60
N ALA A 292 -27.58 -4.75 -10.60
CA ALA A 292 -28.25 -3.48 -10.43
C ALA A 292 -29.76 -3.65 -10.49
N CYS A 293 -30.47 -2.79 -9.77
CA CYS A 293 -31.92 -2.70 -9.81
C CYS A 293 -32.32 -1.23 -9.86
N ASP A 294 -33.52 -0.98 -10.38
CA ASP A 294 -34.27 0.26 -10.17
C ASP A 294 -35.46 0.01 -9.20
N ASP A 295 -36.37 0.95 -9.07
CA ASP A 295 -37.51 0.82 -8.18
C ASP A 295 -38.54 -0.26 -8.61
N ALA A 296 -38.39 -0.85 -9.79
CA ALA A 296 -39.37 -1.77 -10.39
C ALA A 296 -38.72 -3.10 -10.85
N ILE A 297 -37.48 -3.09 -11.31
CA ILE A 297 -36.85 -4.22 -11.98
C ILE A 297 -35.43 -4.45 -11.45
N CYS A 298 -35.12 -5.70 -11.14
CA CYS A 298 -33.75 -6.17 -10.96
C CYS A 298 -33.22 -6.75 -12.27
N TYR A 299 -32.12 -6.20 -12.74
CA TYR A 299 -31.45 -6.66 -13.95
C TYR A 299 -30.65 -7.93 -13.68
N LEU A 300 -30.31 -8.65 -14.73
CA LEU A 300 -29.45 -9.83 -14.58
C LEU A 300 -28.07 -9.38 -14.06
N PRO A 301 -27.45 -10.20 -13.21
CA PRO A 301 -26.07 -9.97 -12.81
C PRO A 301 -25.13 -9.87 -14.01
N ASP A 302 -24.17 -8.96 -13.93
CA ASP A 302 -23.14 -8.77 -14.94
C ASP A 302 -21.75 -8.95 -14.34
N SER A 303 -20.79 -9.30 -15.18
CA SER A 303 -19.39 -9.55 -14.79
C SER A 303 -18.48 -8.97 -15.87
N ILE A 304 -17.74 -7.94 -15.50
CA ILE A 304 -16.86 -7.19 -16.40
C ILE A 304 -15.42 -7.64 -16.16
N PRO A 305 -14.74 -8.20 -17.17
CA PRO A 305 -13.33 -8.59 -17.02
C PRO A 305 -12.45 -7.35 -16.85
N ILE A 306 -11.53 -7.40 -15.89
CA ILE A 306 -10.55 -6.36 -15.59
C ILE A 306 -9.16 -6.99 -15.70
N THR A 307 -8.24 -6.26 -16.36
CA THR A 307 -6.85 -6.68 -16.46
C THR A 307 -5.93 -5.47 -16.31
N PHE A 308 -5.05 -5.50 -15.33
CA PHE A 308 -3.99 -4.51 -15.14
C PHE A 308 -2.65 -5.08 -15.57
N THR A 309 -1.83 -4.25 -16.23
CA THR A 309 -0.42 -4.53 -16.50
C THR A 309 0.41 -3.52 -15.76
N LEU A 310 1.27 -4.00 -14.86
CA LEU A 310 2.14 -3.17 -14.03
C LEU A 310 3.58 -3.42 -14.46
N GLU A 311 4.35 -2.36 -14.68
CA GLU A 311 5.79 -2.45 -14.91
C GLU A 311 6.49 -2.99 -13.67
N LEU A 312 7.44 -3.88 -13.84
CA LEU A 312 8.18 -4.48 -12.76
C LEU A 312 9.60 -3.90 -12.70
N GLU A 313 9.88 -3.11 -11.67
CA GLU A 313 11.23 -2.65 -11.38
C GLU A 313 11.98 -3.62 -10.48
N HIS A 314 13.27 -3.83 -10.79
CA HIS A 314 14.14 -4.66 -9.96
C HIS A 314 14.72 -3.86 -8.79
N LEU A 315 14.92 -4.55 -7.67
CA LEU A 315 15.47 -3.96 -6.46
C LEU A 315 16.93 -3.52 -6.65
N ASP A 316 17.27 -2.28 -6.22
CA ASP A 316 18.63 -1.77 -6.24
C ASP A 316 19.44 -2.22 -5.01
N TYR A 317 20.26 -3.25 -5.18
CA TYR A 317 21.18 -3.77 -4.14
C TYR A 317 22.50 -3.01 -4.05
N GLN A 318 22.79 -2.06 -4.96
CA GLN A 318 24.03 -1.31 -4.94
C GLN A 318 24.10 -0.36 -3.75
N ARG A 319 25.22 -0.39 -3.02
CA ARG A 319 25.49 0.58 -1.96
C ARG A 319 25.73 1.98 -2.54
N VAL A 320 25.32 3.01 -1.81
CA VAL A 320 25.60 4.40 -2.18
C VAL A 320 27.10 4.69 -2.15
N ASN A 321 27.79 4.12 -1.17
CA ASN A 321 29.23 4.26 -0.98
C ASN A 321 29.98 2.95 -1.25
N GLN A 322 30.32 2.66 -2.49
CA GLN A 322 31.31 1.64 -2.87
C GLN A 322 32.67 2.30 -3.22
N ARG A 323 33.19 3.15 -2.32
CA ARG A 323 34.57 3.65 -2.44
C ARG A 323 35.34 3.40 -1.15
#